data_fbe2c23c907045fbf7c28f5601067c07
#
_entry.id   fbe2c23c907045fbf7c28f5601067c07
#
_cell.length_a   1.000
_cell.length_b   1.000
_cell.length_c   1.000
_cell.angle_alpha   90.00
_cell.angle_beta   90.00
_cell.angle_gamma   90.00
#
_symmetry.space_group_name_H-M   'P 1'
#
loop_
_entity.id
_entity.type
_entity.pdbx_description
1 polymer ?
#
loop_
_entity_poly.entity_id
_entity_poly.type
_entity_poly.pdbx_seq_one_letter_code
_entity_poly.pdbx_strand_id
1 'polypeptide(L)'
;VGSRAHSWYGERWGRLFCETLATRGVTITSGLARGIDGVAHKAALQVNGVSIAVLGNGLNTIHPRRHAPLAASLLEQGGALVSEFPLDVPPLAYNFPRRNRIISGLSKGVLVVEAALRSGSLVTARCALEQGREVFALPGPIGNPGSEGPHWLIKQGAILVTEPEEILENLQFGLHWLPDAPENSFYSPDQEDVALPFPELLANVGDEVTPVDVVAERAGQPVPEVVTQLLELELAGWIAAVPGGYVRLRRAWHVRRTNVFV
;
A
#
# COMPACT_ATOMS: atom_id res chain seq x y z
N VAL A 1 -4.06 3.80 -12.44
CA VAL A 1 -5.35 4.47 -12.79
C VAL A 1 -5.09 5.79 -13.49
N GLY A 2 -6.08 6.33 -14.24
CA GLY A 2 -5.87 7.59 -14.93
C GLY A 2 -6.98 8.00 -15.90
N SER A 3 -6.63 8.93 -16.78
CA SER A 3 -7.51 9.51 -17.78
C SER A 3 -8.11 8.46 -18.71
N ARG A 4 -9.40 8.62 -19.03
CA ARG A 4 -10.11 7.82 -20.05
C ARG A 4 -9.70 8.21 -21.49
N ALA A 5 -9.20 9.43 -21.66
CA ALA A 5 -8.64 9.96 -22.89
C ALA A 5 -7.17 10.33 -22.61
N HIS A 6 -6.34 9.28 -22.52
CA HIS A 6 -4.92 9.43 -22.24
C HIS A 6 -4.17 10.07 -23.42
N SER A 7 -3.08 10.77 -23.10
CA SER A 7 -2.14 11.27 -24.06
C SER A 7 -1.14 10.17 -24.49
N TRP A 8 -0.34 10.43 -25.51
CA TRP A 8 0.78 9.56 -25.85
C TRP A 8 1.78 9.43 -24.69
N TYR A 9 1.98 10.49 -23.91
CA TYR A 9 2.81 10.48 -22.71
C TYR A 9 2.27 9.51 -21.66
N GLY A 10 0.97 9.62 -21.33
CA GLY A 10 0.32 8.74 -20.36
C GLY A 10 0.29 7.27 -20.81
N GLU A 11 0.08 7.01 -22.11
CA GLU A 11 0.17 5.66 -22.65
C GLU A 11 1.57 5.07 -22.50
N ARG A 12 2.59 5.81 -22.95
CA ARG A 12 3.99 5.36 -22.92
C ARG A 12 4.44 5.04 -21.49
N TRP A 13 4.27 6.00 -20.59
CA TRP A 13 4.75 5.84 -19.21
C TRP A 13 3.88 4.89 -18.40
N GLY A 14 2.57 4.92 -18.57
CA GLY A 14 1.65 3.96 -17.95
C GLY A 14 1.98 2.52 -18.36
N ARG A 15 2.32 2.29 -19.62
CA ARG A 15 2.79 1.00 -20.13
C ARG A 15 4.10 0.59 -19.44
N LEU A 16 5.14 1.42 -19.53
CA LEU A 16 6.47 1.13 -18.97
C LEU A 16 6.37 0.75 -17.49
N PHE A 17 5.68 1.55 -16.69
CA PHE A 17 5.50 1.27 -15.26
C PHE A 17 4.79 -0.06 -15.02
N CYS A 18 3.69 -0.33 -15.72
CA CYS A 18 2.93 -1.56 -15.53
C CYS A 18 3.68 -2.81 -16.03
N GLU A 19 4.40 -2.73 -17.15
CA GLU A 19 5.24 -3.82 -17.63
C GLU A 19 6.36 -4.15 -16.64
N THR A 20 7.09 -3.15 -16.16
CA THR A 20 8.21 -3.34 -15.22
C THR A 20 7.70 -3.91 -13.89
N LEU A 21 6.63 -3.35 -13.33
CA LEU A 21 6.06 -3.84 -12.08
C LEU A 21 5.53 -5.27 -12.22
N ALA A 22 4.82 -5.57 -13.32
CA ALA A 22 4.30 -6.92 -13.58
C ALA A 22 5.42 -7.95 -13.78
N THR A 23 6.51 -7.59 -14.46
CA THR A 23 7.71 -8.45 -14.61
C THR A 23 8.36 -8.78 -13.26
N ARG A 24 8.22 -7.88 -12.26
CA ARG A 24 8.68 -8.10 -10.88
C ARG A 24 7.67 -8.82 -10.01
N GLY A 25 6.61 -9.41 -10.58
CA GLY A 25 5.59 -10.17 -9.87
C GLY A 25 4.50 -9.33 -9.19
N VAL A 26 4.45 -8.02 -9.45
CA VAL A 26 3.38 -7.17 -8.92
C VAL A 26 2.11 -7.34 -9.73
N THR A 27 1.01 -7.68 -9.07
CA THR A 27 -0.32 -7.76 -9.70
C THR A 27 -0.85 -6.36 -10.00
N ILE A 28 -1.24 -6.12 -11.25
CA ILE A 28 -1.80 -4.85 -11.69
C ILE A 28 -3.33 -4.85 -11.53
N THR A 29 -3.85 -4.01 -10.64
CA THR A 29 -5.30 -3.87 -10.40
C THR A 29 -5.81 -2.55 -10.98
N SER A 30 -6.84 -2.60 -11.81
CA SER A 30 -7.48 -1.39 -12.36
C SER A 30 -8.97 -1.61 -12.68
N GLY A 31 -9.60 -0.65 -13.32
CA GLY A 31 -11.06 -0.61 -13.50
C GLY A 31 -11.59 -1.06 -14.84
N LEU A 32 -10.76 -1.59 -15.74
CA LEU A 32 -11.13 -1.97 -17.11
C LEU A 32 -11.75 -0.83 -17.93
N ALA A 33 -11.64 0.42 -17.46
CA ALA A 33 -12.13 1.57 -18.19
C ALA A 33 -11.31 1.86 -19.46
N ARG A 34 -11.79 2.78 -20.29
CA ARG A 34 -11.02 3.29 -21.44
C ARG A 34 -9.78 4.04 -20.92
N GLY A 35 -8.78 4.20 -21.76
CA GLY A 35 -7.58 4.98 -21.43
C GLY A 35 -6.59 4.22 -20.57
N ILE A 36 -6.06 4.85 -19.53
CA ILE A 36 -4.96 4.33 -18.70
C ILE A 36 -5.28 2.96 -18.09
N ASP A 37 -6.52 2.69 -17.70
CA ASP A 37 -6.90 1.38 -17.17
C ASP A 37 -6.66 0.27 -18.20
N GLY A 38 -7.08 0.51 -19.46
CA GLY A 38 -6.84 -0.42 -20.55
C GLY A 38 -5.37 -0.58 -20.89
N VAL A 39 -4.58 0.50 -20.82
CA VAL A 39 -3.12 0.47 -20.98
C VAL A 39 -2.49 -0.40 -19.91
N ALA A 40 -2.86 -0.20 -18.65
CA ALA A 40 -2.31 -0.93 -17.51
C ALA A 40 -2.55 -2.45 -17.62
N HIS A 41 -3.79 -2.86 -17.94
CA HIS A 41 -4.10 -4.28 -18.13
C HIS A 41 -3.33 -4.90 -19.28
N LYS A 42 -3.30 -4.22 -20.45
CA LYS A 42 -2.55 -4.72 -21.62
C LYS A 42 -1.06 -4.85 -21.34
N ALA A 43 -0.48 -3.87 -20.67
CA ALA A 43 0.92 -3.87 -20.31
C ALA A 43 1.29 -5.07 -19.42
N ALA A 44 0.48 -5.36 -18.40
CA ALA A 44 0.68 -6.53 -17.56
C ALA A 44 0.62 -7.83 -18.37
N LEU A 45 -0.38 -7.97 -19.26
CA LEU A 45 -0.54 -9.16 -20.10
C LEU A 45 0.62 -9.35 -21.10
N GLN A 46 1.19 -8.28 -21.63
CA GLN A 46 2.32 -8.35 -22.57
C GLN A 46 3.56 -9.01 -21.97
N VAL A 47 3.74 -8.93 -20.67
CA VAL A 47 4.86 -9.55 -19.95
C VAL A 47 4.44 -10.80 -19.16
N ASN A 48 3.30 -11.41 -19.51
CA ASN A 48 2.72 -12.57 -18.82
C ASN A 48 2.49 -12.32 -17.31
N GLY A 49 2.26 -11.08 -16.92
CA GLY A 49 1.93 -10.71 -15.55
C GLY A 49 0.45 -10.87 -15.23
N VAL A 50 0.13 -10.97 -13.94
CA VAL A 50 -1.24 -11.09 -13.45
C VAL A 50 -1.91 -9.73 -13.37
N SER A 51 -3.17 -9.63 -13.84
CA SER A 51 -3.93 -8.39 -13.71
C SER A 51 -5.37 -8.66 -13.27
N ILE A 52 -5.88 -7.77 -12.41
CA ILE A 52 -7.24 -7.85 -11.84
C ILE A 52 -8.05 -6.64 -12.30
N ALA A 53 -9.20 -6.92 -12.91
CA ALA A 53 -10.13 -5.87 -13.32
C ALA A 53 -11.31 -5.81 -12.35
N VAL A 54 -11.52 -4.66 -11.72
CA VAL A 54 -12.69 -4.41 -10.86
C VAL A 54 -13.75 -3.71 -11.71
N LEU A 55 -14.97 -4.22 -11.71
CA LEU A 55 -16.05 -3.71 -12.57
C LEU A 55 -17.03 -2.82 -11.78
N GLY A 56 -17.60 -1.81 -12.44
CA GLY A 56 -18.67 -0.96 -11.89
C GLY A 56 -20.08 -1.45 -12.27
N ASN A 57 -20.21 -2.70 -12.68
CA ASN A 57 -21.44 -3.38 -13.08
C ASN A 57 -21.32 -4.88 -12.81
N GLY A 58 -22.39 -5.63 -13.00
CA GLY A 58 -22.40 -7.09 -12.84
C GLY A 58 -21.51 -7.81 -13.86
N LEU A 59 -21.05 -9.01 -13.53
CA LEU A 59 -20.08 -9.77 -14.33
C LEU A 59 -20.63 -10.31 -15.65
N ASN A 60 -21.96 -10.38 -15.83
CA ASN A 60 -22.58 -10.84 -17.08
C ASN A 60 -22.38 -9.88 -18.25
N THR A 61 -21.90 -8.65 -17.98
CA THR A 61 -21.69 -7.64 -19.03
C THR A 61 -20.32 -6.99 -18.88
N ILE A 62 -19.51 -7.04 -19.93
CA ILE A 62 -18.23 -6.32 -19.93
C ILE A 62 -18.44 -4.89 -20.45
N HIS A 63 -18.04 -3.92 -19.64
CA HIS A 63 -18.08 -2.51 -20.01
C HIS A 63 -16.70 -1.83 -19.87
N PRO A 64 -16.21 -1.14 -20.92
CA PRO A 64 -16.80 -0.95 -22.25
C PRO A 64 -16.77 -2.23 -23.09
N ARG A 65 -17.76 -2.47 -23.93
CA ARG A 65 -17.86 -3.69 -24.75
C ARG A 65 -16.60 -4.01 -25.56
N ARG A 66 -15.88 -2.98 -26.02
CA ARG A 66 -14.63 -3.15 -26.76
C ARG A 66 -13.51 -3.75 -25.93
N HIS A 67 -13.61 -3.78 -24.61
CA HIS A 67 -12.65 -4.44 -23.71
C HIS A 67 -13.05 -5.89 -23.37
N ALA A 68 -14.07 -6.45 -24.01
CA ALA A 68 -14.44 -7.85 -23.82
C ALA A 68 -13.28 -8.82 -24.18
N PRO A 69 -12.54 -8.63 -25.30
CA PRO A 69 -11.36 -9.46 -25.56
C PRO A 69 -10.28 -9.30 -24.49
N LEU A 70 -10.05 -8.06 -24.02
CA LEU A 70 -9.07 -7.79 -22.94
C LEU A 70 -9.47 -8.49 -21.64
N ALA A 71 -10.77 -8.48 -21.28
CA ALA A 71 -11.30 -9.18 -20.11
C ALA A 71 -11.11 -10.70 -20.21
N ALA A 72 -11.32 -11.28 -21.40
CA ALA A 72 -11.05 -12.70 -21.64
C ALA A 72 -9.56 -13.04 -21.46
N SER A 73 -8.67 -12.24 -22.06
CA SER A 73 -7.22 -12.44 -21.92
C SER A 73 -6.72 -12.30 -20.46
N LEU A 74 -7.36 -11.43 -19.66
CA LEU A 74 -7.05 -11.36 -18.23
C LEU A 74 -7.31 -12.69 -17.52
N LEU A 75 -8.45 -13.32 -17.78
CA LEU A 75 -8.82 -14.61 -17.20
C LEU A 75 -7.92 -15.75 -17.69
N GLU A 76 -7.60 -15.77 -19.00
CA GLU A 76 -6.72 -16.78 -19.61
C GLU A 76 -5.31 -16.77 -19.01
N GLN A 77 -4.83 -15.60 -18.57
CA GLN A 77 -3.50 -15.46 -17.95
C GLN A 77 -3.52 -15.49 -16.41
N GLY A 78 -4.56 -16.08 -15.81
CA GLY A 78 -4.64 -16.26 -14.36
C GLY A 78 -5.03 -15.00 -13.56
N GLY A 79 -5.50 -13.96 -14.25
CA GLY A 79 -6.08 -12.78 -13.63
C GLY A 79 -7.53 -12.98 -13.20
N ALA A 80 -8.21 -11.92 -12.81
CA ALA A 80 -9.58 -11.97 -12.32
C ALA A 80 -10.42 -10.77 -12.76
N LEU A 81 -11.73 -11.01 -12.87
CA LEU A 81 -12.76 -9.97 -12.93
C LEU A 81 -13.52 -9.96 -11.60
N VAL A 82 -13.58 -8.81 -10.96
CA VAL A 82 -14.19 -8.65 -9.63
C VAL A 82 -15.31 -7.62 -9.69
N SER A 83 -16.44 -7.90 -9.06
CA SER A 83 -17.53 -6.95 -8.91
C SER A 83 -18.22 -7.14 -7.56
N GLU A 84 -18.65 -6.02 -6.96
CA GLU A 84 -19.55 -6.03 -5.78
C GLU A 84 -21.03 -6.06 -6.16
N PHE A 85 -21.35 -5.92 -7.44
CA PHE A 85 -22.72 -5.83 -7.92
C PHE A 85 -23.27 -7.20 -8.32
N PRO A 86 -24.59 -7.44 -8.15
CA PRO A 86 -25.24 -8.61 -8.73
C PRO A 86 -24.95 -8.78 -10.23
N LEU A 87 -24.96 -10.01 -10.72
CA LEU A 87 -24.45 -10.40 -12.04
C LEU A 87 -25.04 -9.58 -13.21
N ASP A 88 -26.32 -9.22 -13.12
CA ASP A 88 -27.06 -8.55 -14.21
C ASP A 88 -27.13 -7.02 -14.07
N VAL A 89 -26.48 -6.43 -13.06
CA VAL A 89 -26.50 -4.97 -12.88
C VAL A 89 -25.82 -4.29 -14.07
N PRO A 90 -26.51 -3.38 -14.78
CA PRO A 90 -25.95 -2.67 -15.93
C PRO A 90 -24.88 -1.65 -15.50
N PRO A 91 -24.06 -1.16 -16.44
CA PRO A 91 -23.02 -0.15 -16.17
C PRO A 91 -23.64 1.23 -15.95
N LEU A 92 -23.98 1.54 -14.71
CA LEU A 92 -24.55 2.82 -14.29
C LEU A 92 -23.45 3.79 -13.88
N ALA A 93 -23.55 5.06 -14.29
CA ALA A 93 -22.49 6.06 -14.11
C ALA A 93 -22.04 6.22 -12.65
N TYR A 94 -22.98 6.18 -11.69
CA TYR A 94 -22.70 6.33 -10.27
C TYR A 94 -21.99 5.12 -9.63
N ASN A 95 -22.00 3.96 -10.27
CA ASN A 95 -21.32 2.75 -9.77
C ASN A 95 -19.80 2.83 -9.94
N PHE A 96 -19.31 3.54 -10.97
CA PHE A 96 -17.87 3.61 -11.24
C PHE A 96 -17.08 4.30 -10.13
N PRO A 97 -17.49 5.45 -9.60
CA PRO A 97 -16.82 6.04 -8.42
C PRO A 97 -16.93 5.16 -7.17
N ARG A 98 -18.07 4.51 -6.93
CA ARG A 98 -18.28 3.61 -5.78
C ARG A 98 -17.33 2.42 -5.81
N ARG A 99 -17.15 1.81 -6.99
CA ARG A 99 -16.24 0.69 -7.20
C ARG A 99 -14.77 1.05 -6.92
N ASN A 100 -14.34 2.30 -7.11
CA ASN A 100 -12.94 2.69 -7.02
C ASN A 100 -12.29 2.38 -5.66
N ARG A 101 -13.05 2.38 -4.57
CA ARG A 101 -12.60 1.94 -3.25
C ARG A 101 -12.12 0.49 -3.21
N ILE A 102 -12.63 -0.36 -4.10
CA ILE A 102 -12.23 -1.76 -4.20
C ILE A 102 -10.90 -1.86 -4.95
N ILE A 103 -10.68 -1.04 -5.99
CA ILE A 103 -9.39 -0.97 -6.68
C ILE A 103 -8.28 -0.63 -5.68
N SER A 104 -8.46 0.44 -4.91
CA SER A 104 -7.49 0.85 -3.90
C SER A 104 -7.38 -0.15 -2.75
N GLY A 105 -8.50 -0.73 -2.30
CA GLY A 105 -8.54 -1.70 -1.20
C GLY A 105 -7.80 -3.00 -1.50
N LEU A 106 -7.81 -3.47 -2.75
CA LEU A 106 -7.07 -4.64 -3.22
C LEU A 106 -5.59 -4.35 -3.50
N SER A 107 -5.18 -3.09 -3.46
CA SER A 107 -3.83 -2.66 -3.84
C SER A 107 -3.01 -2.25 -2.61
N LYS A 108 -1.71 -2.44 -2.67
CA LYS A 108 -0.76 -1.90 -1.68
C LYS A 108 -0.55 -0.38 -1.88
N GLY A 109 -0.64 0.07 -3.12
CA GLY A 109 -0.53 1.48 -3.49
C GLY A 109 -1.25 1.78 -4.81
N VAL A 110 -1.52 3.04 -5.07
CA VAL A 110 -2.22 3.52 -6.28
C VAL A 110 -1.33 4.48 -7.05
N LEU A 111 -0.99 4.11 -8.28
CA LEU A 111 -0.30 4.99 -9.22
C LEU A 111 -1.30 5.77 -10.07
N VAL A 112 -1.24 7.10 -10.02
CA VAL A 112 -1.99 8.00 -10.91
C VAL A 112 -1.06 8.47 -12.03
N VAL A 113 -1.35 8.02 -13.26
CA VAL A 113 -0.52 8.30 -14.45
C VAL A 113 -0.88 9.64 -15.08
N GLU A 114 -2.14 9.85 -15.36
CA GLU A 114 -2.69 11.11 -15.89
C GLU A 114 -4.09 11.33 -15.32
N ALA A 115 -4.38 12.55 -14.92
CA ALA A 115 -5.71 12.94 -14.44
C ALA A 115 -5.90 14.46 -14.52
N ALA A 116 -7.03 14.92 -15.04
CA ALA A 116 -7.48 16.29 -14.80
C ALA A 116 -7.96 16.44 -13.36
N LEU A 117 -8.01 17.67 -12.82
CA LEU A 117 -8.44 17.94 -11.43
C LEU A 117 -9.82 17.41 -11.06
N ARG A 118 -10.72 17.26 -12.03
CA ARG A 118 -12.07 16.69 -11.82
C ARG A 118 -12.19 15.23 -12.26
N SER A 119 -11.08 14.52 -12.41
CA SER A 119 -11.05 13.12 -12.83
C SER A 119 -11.56 12.18 -11.75
N GLY A 120 -12.32 11.15 -12.15
CA GLY A 120 -12.70 10.03 -11.29
C GLY A 120 -11.50 9.24 -10.73
N SER A 121 -10.33 9.33 -11.36
CA SER A 121 -9.08 8.70 -10.88
C SER A 121 -8.61 9.32 -9.55
N LEU A 122 -8.89 10.61 -9.31
CA LEU A 122 -8.59 11.26 -8.03
C LEU A 122 -9.49 10.73 -6.89
N VAL A 123 -10.68 10.19 -7.21
CA VAL A 123 -11.51 9.47 -6.24
C VAL A 123 -10.80 8.21 -5.77
N THR A 124 -10.16 7.46 -6.69
CA THR A 124 -9.38 6.27 -6.33
C THR A 124 -8.19 6.63 -5.44
N ALA A 125 -7.48 7.71 -5.75
CA ALA A 125 -6.38 8.20 -4.91
C ALA A 125 -6.86 8.60 -3.50
N ARG A 126 -8.02 9.27 -3.38
CA ARG A 126 -8.63 9.60 -2.09
C ARG A 126 -8.98 8.34 -1.30
N CYS A 127 -9.66 7.36 -1.93
CA CYS A 127 -9.97 6.09 -1.29
C CYS A 127 -8.70 5.37 -0.81
N ALA A 128 -7.61 5.42 -1.56
CA ALA A 128 -6.31 4.88 -1.17
C ALA A 128 -5.81 5.51 0.12
N LEU A 129 -5.80 6.85 0.21
CA LEU A 129 -5.38 7.58 1.42
C LEU A 129 -6.27 7.25 2.63
N GLU A 130 -7.61 7.21 2.45
CA GLU A 130 -8.56 6.83 3.50
C GLU A 130 -8.34 5.39 4.01
N GLN A 131 -7.79 4.52 3.16
CA GLN A 131 -7.47 3.12 3.46
C GLN A 131 -6.02 2.91 3.93
N GLY A 132 -5.25 3.98 4.14
CA GLY A 132 -3.83 3.90 4.54
C GLY A 132 -2.93 3.27 3.48
N ARG A 133 -3.25 3.45 2.19
CA ARG A 133 -2.46 2.98 1.06
C ARG A 133 -1.61 4.11 0.50
N GLU A 134 -0.44 3.78 -0.03
CA GLU A 134 0.43 4.73 -0.69
C GLU A 134 -0.20 5.27 -1.98
N VAL A 135 0.02 6.54 -2.25
CA VAL A 135 -0.39 7.18 -3.51
C VAL A 135 0.84 7.68 -4.23
N PHE A 136 1.04 7.18 -5.43
CA PHE A 136 2.11 7.55 -6.34
C PHE A 136 1.54 8.39 -7.49
N ALA A 137 2.31 9.38 -7.94
CA ALA A 137 1.89 10.24 -9.03
C ALA A 137 3.05 10.44 -10.02
N LEU A 138 2.77 10.20 -11.32
CA LEU A 138 3.71 10.53 -12.39
C LEU A 138 3.68 12.04 -12.64
N PRO A 139 4.83 12.74 -12.59
CA PRO A 139 4.89 14.12 -13.03
C PRO A 139 4.65 14.19 -14.52
N GLY A 140 4.08 15.29 -14.99
CA GLY A 140 3.88 15.53 -16.40
C GLY A 140 4.19 16.97 -16.77
N PRO A 141 4.11 17.32 -18.07
CA PRO A 141 4.39 18.68 -18.53
C PRO A 141 3.46 19.70 -17.87
N ILE A 142 4.02 20.84 -17.45
CA ILE A 142 3.25 21.97 -16.93
C ILE A 142 2.37 22.52 -18.08
N GLY A 143 1.10 22.84 -17.75
CA GLY A 143 0.13 23.33 -18.73
C GLY A 143 -0.65 22.21 -19.45
N ASN A 144 -0.28 20.94 -19.25
CA ASN A 144 -1.09 19.82 -19.75
C ASN A 144 -2.23 19.51 -18.75
N PRO A 145 -3.50 19.54 -19.18
CA PRO A 145 -4.64 19.23 -18.29
C PRO A 145 -4.56 17.84 -17.65
N GLY A 146 -3.96 16.85 -18.33
CA GLY A 146 -3.74 15.51 -17.80
C GLY A 146 -2.71 15.44 -16.67
N SER A 147 -1.86 16.46 -16.52
CA SER A 147 -0.83 16.54 -15.50
C SER A 147 -1.31 17.29 -14.23
N GLU A 148 -2.40 18.04 -14.31
CA GLU A 148 -2.91 18.84 -13.20
C GLU A 148 -3.27 18.00 -11.96
N GLY A 149 -3.91 16.84 -12.16
CA GLY A 149 -4.25 15.91 -11.09
C GLY A 149 -3.02 15.33 -10.39
N PRO A 150 -2.06 14.70 -11.11
CA PRO A 150 -0.78 14.29 -10.55
C PRO A 150 -0.03 15.40 -9.83
N HIS A 151 0.09 16.59 -10.40
CA HIS A 151 0.74 17.73 -9.75
C HIS A 151 0.03 18.16 -8.46
N TRP A 152 -1.30 18.15 -8.46
CA TRP A 152 -2.08 18.42 -7.26
C TRP A 152 -1.84 17.36 -6.18
N LEU A 153 -1.85 16.07 -6.56
CA LEU A 153 -1.59 14.96 -5.63
C LEU A 153 -0.19 15.08 -5.01
N ILE A 154 0.84 15.38 -5.80
CA ILE A 154 2.21 15.59 -5.32
C ILE A 154 2.26 16.72 -4.28
N LYS A 155 1.57 17.84 -4.55
CA LYS A 155 1.46 18.95 -3.60
C LYS A 155 0.71 18.58 -2.32
N GLN A 156 -0.12 17.54 -2.34
CA GLN A 156 -0.83 17.01 -1.17
C GLN A 156 -0.05 15.88 -0.46
N GLY A 157 1.18 15.59 -0.89
CA GLY A 157 2.04 14.59 -0.25
C GLY A 157 2.06 13.22 -0.94
N ALA A 158 1.45 13.07 -2.12
CA ALA A 158 1.64 11.86 -2.91
C ALA A 158 3.11 11.75 -3.36
N ILE A 159 3.61 10.53 -3.40
CA ILE A 159 4.99 10.25 -3.79
C ILE A 159 5.14 10.49 -5.30
N LEU A 160 5.98 11.46 -5.65
CA LEU A 160 6.38 11.66 -7.04
C LEU A 160 7.28 10.50 -7.44
N VAL A 161 6.97 9.85 -8.57
CA VAL A 161 7.78 8.75 -9.11
C VAL A 161 8.14 9.02 -10.56
N THR A 162 9.38 8.78 -10.91
CA THR A 162 9.93 8.91 -12.25
C THR A 162 10.37 7.57 -12.83
N GLU A 163 10.58 6.57 -11.95
CA GLU A 163 11.00 5.22 -12.28
C GLU A 163 10.13 4.19 -11.54
N PRO A 164 9.83 3.03 -12.17
CA PRO A 164 9.01 1.98 -11.56
C PRO A 164 9.63 1.40 -10.27
N GLU A 165 10.94 1.38 -10.17
CA GLU A 165 11.72 0.87 -9.04
C GLU A 165 11.41 1.64 -7.76
N GLU A 166 11.16 2.93 -7.84
CA GLU A 166 10.78 3.78 -6.69
C GLU A 166 9.47 3.31 -6.04
N ILE A 167 8.52 2.78 -6.85
CA ILE A 167 7.29 2.18 -6.33
C ILE A 167 7.61 0.89 -5.57
N LEU A 168 8.47 0.02 -6.13
CA LEU A 168 8.86 -1.24 -5.50
C LEU A 168 9.55 -0.98 -4.17
N GLU A 169 10.48 -0.05 -4.12
CA GLU A 169 11.19 0.34 -2.90
C GLU A 169 10.21 0.83 -1.83
N ASN A 170 9.32 1.76 -2.17
CA ASN A 170 8.31 2.26 -1.23
C ASN A 170 7.36 1.17 -0.72
N LEU A 171 6.93 0.25 -1.60
CA LEU A 171 6.07 -0.86 -1.20
C LEU A 171 6.81 -1.94 -0.39
N GLN A 172 8.12 -2.10 -0.59
CA GLN A 172 8.96 -3.03 0.16
C GLN A 172 9.33 -2.46 1.54
N PHE A 173 9.66 -1.18 1.65
CA PHE A 173 9.95 -0.54 2.94
C PHE A 173 8.77 -0.62 3.92
N GLY A 174 7.53 -0.67 3.44
CA GLY A 174 6.37 -0.94 4.27
C GLY A 174 6.30 -2.38 4.83
N LEU A 175 7.13 -3.31 4.36
CA LEU A 175 7.15 -4.72 4.73
C LEU A 175 8.46 -5.19 5.39
N HIS A 176 9.56 -4.43 5.27
CA HIS A 176 10.88 -4.85 5.77
C HIS A 176 11.02 -4.94 7.28
N TRP A 177 10.06 -4.46 8.04
CA TRP A 177 10.04 -4.66 9.48
C TRP A 177 9.05 -5.77 9.93
N LEU A 178 8.35 -6.38 8.99
CA LEU A 178 7.72 -7.69 9.21
C LEU A 178 8.77 -8.73 8.79
N PRO A 179 9.30 -9.56 9.70
CA PRO A 179 10.08 -10.72 9.27
C PRO A 179 9.22 -11.51 8.30
N ASP A 180 9.85 -11.98 7.20
CA ASP A 180 9.21 -12.88 6.27
C ASP A 180 8.53 -13.98 7.09
N ALA A 181 7.20 -14.02 7.04
CA ALA A 181 6.50 -15.15 7.63
C ALA A 181 6.99 -16.38 6.85
N PRO A 182 7.61 -17.36 7.51
CA PRO A 182 8.03 -18.55 6.82
C PRO A 182 6.79 -19.17 6.18
N GLU A 183 6.85 -19.35 4.86
CA GLU A 183 5.86 -20.15 4.15
C GLU A 183 5.77 -21.50 4.86
N ASN A 184 4.61 -21.83 5.40
CA ASN A 184 4.30 -23.02 6.16
C ASN A 184 4.90 -23.11 7.58
N SER A 185 4.29 -22.44 8.54
CA SER A 185 4.21 -23.03 9.87
C SER A 185 2.80 -22.85 10.45
N PHE A 186 1.92 -23.78 10.11
CA PHE A 186 0.87 -24.18 11.02
C PHE A 186 1.55 -24.57 12.34
N TYR A 187 1.29 -23.82 13.39
CA TYR A 187 1.54 -24.13 14.78
C TYR A 187 2.55 -25.27 15.04
N SER A 188 3.81 -24.93 15.23
CA SER A 188 4.74 -25.75 16.00
C SER A 188 4.84 -25.17 17.40
N PRO A 189 4.58 -25.94 18.44
CA PRO A 189 4.57 -25.46 19.83
C PRO A 189 5.96 -25.28 20.45
N ASP A 190 7.03 -25.25 19.66
CA ASP A 190 8.41 -25.11 20.13
C ASP A 190 9.09 -23.88 19.48
N GLN A 191 8.60 -22.67 19.79
CA GLN A 191 9.45 -21.49 19.71
C GLN A 191 9.91 -21.17 21.13
N GLU A 192 11.21 -21.40 21.37
CA GLU A 192 11.89 -20.92 22.56
C GLU A 192 11.50 -19.45 22.81
N ASP A 193 10.98 -19.20 24.00
CA ASP A 193 10.73 -17.86 24.54
C ASP A 193 12.05 -17.07 24.43
N VAL A 194 12.15 -16.21 23.42
CA VAL A 194 13.19 -15.18 23.43
C VAL A 194 12.84 -14.26 24.58
N ALA A 195 13.51 -14.50 25.69
CA ALA A 195 13.30 -13.73 26.90
C ALA A 195 13.44 -12.25 26.58
N LEU A 196 12.38 -11.49 26.85
CA LEU A 196 12.37 -10.03 26.71
C LEU A 196 13.57 -9.46 27.48
N PRO A 197 14.50 -8.75 26.84
CA PRO A 197 15.57 -8.08 27.57
C PRO A 197 14.94 -7.02 28.46
N PHE A 198 15.24 -7.06 29.75
CA PHE A 198 14.83 -6.09 30.76
C PHE A 198 13.30 -5.79 30.79
N PRO A 199 12.41 -6.77 31.02
CA PRO A 199 10.96 -6.57 30.94
C PRO A 199 10.46 -5.54 31.96
N GLU A 200 11.08 -5.46 33.12
CA GLU A 200 10.76 -4.50 34.18
C GLU A 200 11.10 -3.07 33.76
N LEU A 201 12.27 -2.87 33.11
CA LEU A 201 12.67 -1.56 32.60
C LEU A 201 11.77 -1.13 31.42
N LEU A 202 11.48 -2.05 30.51
CA LEU A 202 10.59 -1.79 29.37
C LEU A 202 9.18 -1.39 29.84
N ALA A 203 8.71 -1.91 30.98
CA ALA A 203 7.41 -1.54 31.55
C ALA A 203 7.38 -0.07 32.01
N ASN A 204 8.52 0.53 32.30
CA ASN A 204 8.65 1.90 32.78
C ASN A 204 8.84 2.94 31.65
N VAL A 205 9.02 2.50 30.39
CA VAL A 205 9.00 3.36 29.20
C VAL A 205 7.58 3.41 28.66
N GLY A 206 6.98 4.61 28.59
CA GLY A 206 5.61 4.83 28.11
C GLY A 206 5.50 4.92 26.58
N ASP A 207 4.26 5.06 26.12
CA ASP A 207 3.97 5.40 24.71
C ASP A 207 4.21 6.89 24.41
N GLU A 208 4.34 7.72 25.45
CA GLU A 208 4.78 9.11 25.41
C GLU A 208 6.27 9.21 25.76
N VAL A 209 6.90 10.34 25.37
CA VAL A 209 8.31 10.60 25.64
C VAL A 209 8.59 10.51 27.13
N THR A 210 9.39 9.52 27.54
CA THR A 210 9.75 9.29 28.93
C THR A 210 11.25 9.62 29.12
N PRO A 211 11.59 10.65 29.92
CA PRO A 211 12.97 10.99 30.23
C PRO A 211 13.71 9.86 30.97
N VAL A 212 15.02 9.78 30.78
CA VAL A 212 15.86 8.71 31.38
C VAL A 212 15.81 8.70 32.89
N ASP A 213 15.83 9.86 33.52
CA ASP A 213 15.73 10.04 34.96
C ASP A 213 14.42 9.51 35.52
N VAL A 214 13.31 9.74 34.81
CA VAL A 214 12.00 9.21 35.17
C VAL A 214 11.96 7.68 35.05
N VAL A 215 12.59 7.12 34.02
CA VAL A 215 12.69 5.66 33.85
C VAL A 215 13.52 5.06 34.99
N ALA A 216 14.65 5.70 35.33
CA ALA A 216 15.53 5.29 36.44
C ALA A 216 14.83 5.34 37.79
N GLU A 217 14.09 6.41 38.08
CA GLU A 217 13.30 6.56 39.31
C GLU A 217 12.23 5.47 39.41
N ARG A 218 11.49 5.20 38.34
CA ARG A 218 10.43 4.18 38.32
C ARG A 218 10.97 2.75 38.43
N ALA A 219 12.15 2.52 37.83
CA ALA A 219 12.84 1.22 37.87
C ALA A 219 13.58 1.00 39.20
N GLY A 220 13.81 2.05 39.99
CA GLY A 220 14.61 1.98 41.22
C GLY A 220 16.08 1.67 40.98
N GLN A 221 16.61 2.04 39.80
CA GLN A 221 17.99 1.73 39.38
C GLN A 221 18.81 2.99 39.13
N PRO A 222 20.16 2.93 39.28
CA PRO A 222 21.02 4.06 38.97
C PRO A 222 20.96 4.43 37.49
N VAL A 223 20.94 5.73 37.18
CA VAL A 223 20.87 6.24 35.79
C VAL A 223 21.90 5.62 34.82
N PRO A 224 23.18 5.42 35.19
CA PRO A 224 24.17 4.80 34.30
C PRO A 224 23.82 3.37 33.86
N GLU A 225 23.23 2.57 34.76
CA GLU A 225 22.78 1.21 34.46
C GLU A 225 21.55 1.21 33.55
N VAL A 226 20.60 2.10 33.83
CA VAL A 226 19.38 2.28 33.03
C VAL A 226 19.74 2.72 31.60
N VAL A 227 20.69 3.63 31.41
CA VAL A 227 21.15 4.08 30.07
C VAL A 227 21.68 2.89 29.26
N THR A 228 22.49 2.01 29.88
CA THR A 228 23.02 0.84 29.18
C THR A 228 21.90 -0.12 28.76
N GLN A 229 20.96 -0.40 29.64
CA GLN A 229 19.82 -1.28 29.36
C GLN A 229 18.84 -0.67 28.34
N LEU A 230 18.62 0.66 28.36
CA LEU A 230 17.83 1.36 27.35
C LEU A 230 18.49 1.29 25.96
N LEU A 231 19.81 1.38 25.87
CA LEU A 231 20.53 1.22 24.61
C LEU A 231 20.36 -0.20 24.05
N GLU A 232 20.41 -1.23 24.89
CA GLU A 232 20.17 -2.61 24.47
C GLU A 232 18.72 -2.82 24.00
N LEU A 233 17.75 -2.22 24.69
CA LEU A 233 16.33 -2.24 24.27
C LEU A 233 16.10 -1.50 22.95
N GLU A 234 16.83 -0.41 22.72
CA GLU A 234 16.78 0.35 21.46
C GLU A 234 17.39 -0.47 20.31
N LEU A 235 18.57 -1.05 20.49
CA LEU A 235 19.21 -1.93 19.52
C LEU A 235 18.36 -3.17 19.20
N ALA A 236 17.63 -3.68 20.20
CA ALA A 236 16.68 -4.77 20.02
C ALA A 236 15.34 -4.31 19.38
N GLY A 237 15.12 -3.01 19.16
CA GLY A 237 13.94 -2.45 18.49
C GLY A 237 12.67 -2.41 19.36
N TRP A 238 12.80 -2.40 20.70
CA TRP A 238 11.66 -2.30 21.62
C TRP A 238 11.28 -0.86 21.96
N ILE A 239 12.25 0.05 21.92
CA ILE A 239 12.09 1.48 22.20
C ILE A 239 12.84 2.29 21.13
N ALA A 240 12.58 3.59 21.06
CA ALA A 240 13.34 4.54 20.24
C ALA A 240 13.73 5.76 21.06
N ALA A 241 14.98 6.22 20.87
CA ALA A 241 15.42 7.50 21.40
C ALA A 241 14.82 8.64 20.59
N VAL A 242 14.27 9.62 21.31
CA VAL A 242 13.67 10.83 20.73
C VAL A 242 14.14 12.04 21.55
N PRO A 243 14.06 13.28 21.02
CA PRO A 243 14.39 14.46 21.80
C PRO A 243 13.61 14.51 23.11
N GLY A 244 14.31 14.47 24.25
CA GLY A 244 13.74 14.51 25.59
C GLY A 244 13.60 13.16 26.30
N GLY A 245 13.88 12.01 25.65
CA GLY A 245 13.80 10.71 26.31
C GLY A 245 13.61 9.55 25.35
N TYR A 246 12.89 8.52 25.80
CA TYR A 246 12.57 7.31 25.03
C TYR A 246 11.07 7.10 24.91
N VAL A 247 10.65 6.47 23.81
CA VAL A 247 9.27 6.04 23.56
C VAL A 247 9.23 4.55 23.27
N ARG A 248 8.18 3.88 23.69
CA ARG A 248 7.96 2.48 23.41
C ARG A 248 7.52 2.30 21.96
N LEU A 249 8.12 1.36 21.21
CA LEU A 249 7.68 0.98 19.87
C LEU A 249 6.54 -0.04 19.94
N ARG A 250 5.59 0.02 18.98
CA ARG A 250 4.37 -0.84 18.94
C ARG A 250 4.65 -2.35 18.97
N ARG A 251 5.90 -2.77 18.69
CA ARG A 251 6.33 -4.18 18.76
C ARG A 251 6.15 -4.79 20.16
N ALA A 252 6.20 -3.98 21.22
CA ALA A 252 6.00 -4.43 22.60
C ALA A 252 4.53 -4.75 22.96
N TRP A 253 3.57 -4.36 22.12
CA TRP A 253 2.14 -4.53 22.41
C TRP A 253 1.61 -5.93 22.08
N HIS A 254 2.23 -6.64 21.15
CA HIS A 254 1.81 -8.01 20.82
C HIS A 254 2.13 -9.03 21.92
N VAL A 255 3.14 -8.79 22.74
CA VAL A 255 3.53 -9.69 23.82
C VAL A 255 2.59 -9.58 25.04
N ARG A 256 1.90 -8.44 25.23
CA ARG A 256 0.95 -8.27 26.35
C ARG A 256 -0.40 -8.97 26.15
N ARG A 257 -0.78 -9.35 24.93
CA ARG A 257 -2.08 -10.00 24.66
C ARG A 257 -2.11 -11.51 24.96
N THR A 258 -0.96 -12.14 25.11
CA THR A 258 -0.87 -13.58 25.40
C THR A 258 -0.89 -13.93 26.88
N ASN A 259 -0.80 -12.94 27.80
CA ASN A 259 -0.78 -13.20 29.26
C ASN A 259 -2.00 -12.68 30.02
N VAL A 260 -3.14 -12.49 29.36
CA VAL A 260 -4.39 -12.18 30.05
C VAL A 260 -5.46 -13.20 29.65
N PHE A 261 -5.29 -14.42 30.11
CA PHE A 261 -6.36 -15.33 30.43
C PHE A 261 -5.89 -16.21 31.62
N VAL A 262 -6.17 -15.76 32.79
CA VAL A 262 -6.57 -16.58 33.93
C VAL A 262 -7.75 -15.87 34.55
#